data_cfca82576c331325f83475d318810454
#
_entry.id   cfca82576c331325f83475d318810454
#
_cell.length_a   1.000
_cell.length_b   1.000
_cell.length_c   1.000
_cell.angle_alpha   90.00
_cell.angle_beta   90.00
_cell.angle_gamma   90.00
#
_symmetry.space_group_name_H-M   'P 1'
#
loop_
_entity.id
_entity.type
_entity.pdbx_description
1 polymer ?
#
loop_
_entity_poly.entity_id
_entity_poly.type
_entity_poly.pdbx_seq_one_letter_code
_entity_poly.pdbx_strand_id
1 'polypeptide(L)'
;MGLFSFLKGKGKKLGAEATPAKAELEAELDTLGLDKSGVEIEVEPESSKVKIKGQPKDQETREKMILAVGNIEGVAEVEDEADGPAPQFHEVKEGETLWKIAEATLGDGARYSEIFEANTPMLSDPDKIYPGQVLRIPA
;
A
#
# COMPACT_ATOMS: atom_id res chain seq x y z
N MET A 1 -6.44 12.35 8.41
CA MET A 1 -6.03 11.21 9.27
C MET A 1 -6.86 9.99 8.89
N GLY A 2 -6.22 8.87 8.62
CA GLY A 2 -6.92 7.66 8.21
C GLY A 2 -6.32 6.42 8.84
N LEU A 3 -7.15 5.39 9.00
CA LEU A 3 -6.72 4.08 9.48
C LEU A 3 -7.11 3.05 8.42
N PHE A 4 -6.11 2.29 7.96
CA PHE A 4 -6.30 1.31 6.89
C PHE A 4 -5.94 -0.08 7.40
N SER A 5 -6.80 -1.05 7.14
CA SER A 5 -6.61 -2.44 7.57
C SER A 5 -6.04 -3.28 6.43
N PHE A 6 -5.14 -4.19 6.77
CA PHE A 6 -4.49 -5.09 5.82
C PHE A 6 -4.52 -6.51 6.35
N LEU A 7 -4.38 -7.49 5.45
CA LEU A 7 -4.28 -8.89 5.86
C LEU A 7 -2.85 -9.17 6.33
N LYS A 8 -2.67 -9.27 7.64
CA LYS A 8 -1.37 -9.43 8.30
C LYS A 8 -0.54 -10.61 7.76
N GLY A 9 -1.19 -11.72 7.42
CA GLY A 9 -0.51 -12.90 6.92
C GLY A 9 -0.19 -12.89 5.43
N LYS A 10 -0.48 -11.80 4.74
CA LYS A 10 -0.25 -11.63 3.31
C LYS A 10 0.71 -10.50 3.06
N GLY A 11 1.32 -10.51 1.88
CA GLY A 11 2.18 -9.43 1.44
C GLY A 11 3.65 -9.82 1.38
N LYS A 12 4.48 -8.82 1.11
CA LYS A 12 5.91 -8.99 0.95
C LYS A 12 6.58 -9.22 2.29
N LYS A 13 7.36 -10.29 2.39
CA LYS A 13 8.10 -10.60 3.61
C LYS A 13 9.45 -9.88 3.60
N LEU A 14 9.71 -9.06 4.61
CA LEU A 14 10.95 -8.29 4.71
C LEU A 14 12.00 -8.93 5.61
N GLY A 15 11.58 -9.62 6.67
CA GLY A 15 12.52 -10.18 7.63
C GLY A 15 11.94 -11.36 8.37
N ALA A 16 12.62 -11.81 9.42
CA ALA A 16 12.21 -12.95 10.22
C ALA A 16 11.24 -12.58 11.34
N GLU A 17 11.05 -11.30 11.61
CA GLU A 17 10.18 -10.83 12.69
C GLU A 17 8.72 -10.87 12.28
N ALA A 18 7.82 -11.10 13.25
CA ALA A 18 6.38 -11.13 13.00
C ALA A 18 5.86 -9.78 12.50
N THR A 19 6.40 -8.68 13.02
CA THR A 19 6.13 -7.33 12.55
C THR A 19 7.45 -6.70 12.11
N PRO A 20 7.51 -6.12 10.90
CA PRO A 20 8.76 -5.51 10.43
C PRO A 20 9.19 -4.34 11.32
N ALA A 21 10.49 -4.15 11.45
CA ALA A 21 11.04 -3.03 12.19
C ALA A 21 10.99 -1.75 11.35
N LYS A 22 11.03 -0.59 12.02
CA LYS A 22 11.06 0.71 11.36
C LYS A 22 12.13 0.79 10.28
N ALA A 23 13.35 0.33 10.58
CA ALA A 23 14.46 0.39 9.63
C ALA A 23 14.19 -0.45 8.37
N GLU A 24 13.51 -1.59 8.53
CA GLU A 24 13.16 -2.44 7.40
C GLU A 24 12.13 -1.77 6.49
N LEU A 25 11.14 -1.09 7.08
CA LEU A 25 10.13 -0.36 6.33
C LEU A 25 10.73 0.84 5.61
N GLU A 26 11.61 1.58 6.26
CA GLU A 26 12.29 2.71 5.64
C GLU A 26 13.17 2.25 4.47
N ALA A 27 13.89 1.13 4.64
CA ALA A 27 14.70 0.56 3.57
C ALA A 27 13.85 0.12 2.38
N GLU A 28 12.66 -0.41 2.63
CA GLU A 28 11.74 -0.80 1.56
C GLU A 28 11.25 0.43 0.78
N LEU A 29 10.90 1.50 1.48
CA LEU A 29 10.49 2.74 0.81
C LEU A 29 11.61 3.32 -0.05
N ASP A 30 12.85 3.25 0.43
CA ASP A 30 14.02 3.67 -0.34
C ASP A 30 14.23 2.80 -1.57
N THR A 31 14.10 1.49 -1.42
CA THR A 31 14.23 0.53 -2.52
C THR A 31 13.19 0.81 -3.61
N LEU A 32 11.99 1.17 -3.21
CA LEU A 32 10.90 1.51 -4.13
C LEU A 32 11.04 2.92 -4.73
N GLY A 33 11.97 3.72 -4.21
CA GLY A 33 12.18 5.08 -4.71
C GLY A 33 11.09 6.07 -4.28
N LEU A 34 10.36 5.75 -3.21
CA LEU A 34 9.35 6.65 -2.69
C LEU A 34 9.99 7.74 -1.82
N ASP A 35 9.59 8.98 -2.05
CA ASP A 35 10.17 10.14 -1.35
C ASP A 35 9.63 10.23 0.08
N LYS A 36 10.49 9.98 1.06
CA LYS A 36 10.16 10.03 2.49
C LYS A 36 10.30 11.42 3.10
N SER A 37 10.62 12.43 2.33
CA SER A 37 10.81 13.80 2.85
C SER A 37 9.57 14.27 3.59
N GLY A 38 9.74 14.74 4.81
CA GLY A 38 8.65 15.20 5.65
C GLY A 38 7.83 14.10 6.32
N VAL A 39 8.27 12.85 6.21
CA VAL A 39 7.54 11.68 6.73
C VAL A 39 8.38 10.94 7.76
N GLU A 40 7.74 10.50 8.84
CA GLU A 40 8.34 9.65 9.86
C GLU A 40 7.50 8.38 10.02
N ILE A 41 8.17 7.24 10.07
CA ILE A 41 7.54 5.94 10.28
C ILE A 41 7.68 5.54 11.74
N GLU A 42 6.57 5.09 12.35
CA GLU A 42 6.57 4.57 13.71
C GLU A 42 5.88 3.22 13.72
N VAL A 43 6.47 2.25 14.40
CA VAL A 43 5.94 0.88 14.45
C VAL A 43 5.47 0.55 15.86
N GLU A 44 4.27 -0.02 15.97
CA GLU A 44 3.74 -0.57 17.20
C GLU A 44 3.66 -2.10 17.04
N PRO A 45 4.71 -2.84 17.47
CA PRO A 45 4.78 -4.29 17.24
C PRO A 45 3.65 -5.09 17.88
N GLU A 46 3.17 -4.66 19.05
CA GLU A 46 2.13 -5.38 19.79
C GLU A 46 0.81 -5.46 19.03
N SER A 47 0.46 -4.40 18.30
CA SER A 47 -0.77 -4.34 17.51
C SER A 47 -0.52 -4.57 16.02
N SER A 48 0.72 -4.83 15.62
CA SER A 48 1.12 -4.94 14.20
C SER A 48 0.69 -3.72 13.40
N LYS A 49 0.82 -2.55 14.00
CA LYS A 49 0.38 -1.28 13.44
C LYS A 49 1.56 -0.41 13.09
N VAL A 50 1.48 0.24 11.94
CA VAL A 50 2.48 1.22 11.50
C VAL A 50 1.82 2.57 11.39
N LYS A 51 2.48 3.60 11.92
CA LYS A 51 2.02 4.98 11.80
C LYS A 51 2.90 5.72 10.81
N ILE A 52 2.26 6.43 9.89
CA ILE A 52 2.95 7.34 8.97
C ILE A 52 2.64 8.75 9.45
N LYS A 53 3.65 9.41 10.00
CA LYS A 53 3.54 10.77 10.56
C LYS A 53 4.10 11.79 9.59
N GLY A 54 3.59 13.01 9.67
CA GLY A 54 4.05 14.09 8.83
C GLY A 54 3.23 14.21 7.56
N GLN A 55 3.79 14.94 6.59
CA GLN A 55 3.08 15.25 5.34
C GLN A 55 3.97 14.90 4.15
N PRO A 56 3.61 13.85 3.38
CA PRO A 56 4.32 13.54 2.14
C PRO A 56 4.19 14.68 1.12
N LYS A 57 5.06 14.68 0.11
CA LYS A 57 5.12 15.75 -0.88
C LYS A 57 3.84 15.93 -1.70
N ASP A 58 3.09 14.86 -1.92
CA ASP A 58 1.83 14.90 -2.66
C ASP A 58 0.93 13.72 -2.30
N GLN A 59 -0.30 13.75 -2.78
CA GLN A 59 -1.31 12.73 -2.48
C GLN A 59 -0.93 11.37 -3.06
N GLU A 60 -0.37 11.34 -4.25
CA GLU A 60 0.07 10.09 -4.88
C GLU A 60 1.13 9.39 -4.04
N THR A 61 2.14 10.12 -3.58
CA THR A 61 3.20 9.59 -2.73
C THR A 61 2.63 9.09 -1.41
N ARG A 62 1.71 9.85 -0.82
CA ARG A 62 1.02 9.47 0.43
C ARG A 62 0.32 8.13 0.27
N GLU A 63 -0.48 7.97 -0.78
CA GLU A 63 -1.24 6.74 -1.01
C GLU A 63 -0.33 5.56 -1.31
N LYS A 64 0.72 5.78 -2.09
CA LYS A 64 1.70 4.72 -2.38
C LYS A 64 2.46 4.27 -1.14
N MET A 65 2.80 5.19 -0.24
CA MET A 65 3.46 4.83 1.02
C MET A 65 2.56 3.97 1.90
N ILE A 66 1.29 4.32 2.02
CA ILE A 66 0.33 3.53 2.80
C ILE A 66 0.29 2.10 2.27
N LEU A 67 0.22 1.94 0.96
CA LEU A 67 0.16 0.61 0.34
C LEU A 67 1.48 -0.14 0.42
N ALA A 68 2.60 0.55 0.21
CA ALA A 68 3.92 -0.06 0.29
C ALA A 68 4.18 -0.63 1.68
N VAL A 69 3.76 0.09 2.72
CA VAL A 69 3.90 -0.34 4.11
C VAL A 69 2.85 -1.41 4.46
N GLY A 70 1.59 -1.17 4.09
CA GLY A 70 0.48 -2.04 4.47
C GLY A 70 0.53 -3.42 3.84
N ASN A 71 1.01 -3.54 2.60
CA ASN A 71 1.11 -4.82 1.91
C ASN A 71 2.38 -5.61 2.30
N ILE A 72 3.01 -5.27 3.41
CA ILE A 72 4.12 -6.03 3.97
C ILE A 72 3.56 -7.08 4.94
N GLU A 73 4.04 -8.31 4.83
CA GLU A 73 3.65 -9.37 5.77
C GLU A 73 4.00 -8.98 7.20
N GLY A 74 3.05 -9.08 8.09
CA GLY A 74 3.21 -8.69 9.50
C GLY A 74 2.59 -7.36 9.86
N VAL A 75 2.09 -6.59 8.86
CA VAL A 75 1.39 -5.33 9.11
C VAL A 75 -0.11 -5.58 9.02
N ALA A 76 -0.82 -5.28 10.11
CA ALA A 76 -2.28 -5.44 10.18
C ALA A 76 -3.01 -4.11 9.93
N GLU A 77 -2.39 -3.00 10.31
CA GLU A 77 -3.00 -1.67 10.18
C GLU A 77 -1.94 -0.62 9.88
N VAL A 78 -2.33 0.38 9.09
CA VAL A 78 -1.52 1.57 8.84
C VAL A 78 -2.35 2.79 9.23
N GLU A 79 -1.83 3.61 10.13
CA GLU A 79 -2.43 4.87 10.51
C GLU A 79 -1.68 6.00 9.81
N ASP A 80 -2.40 6.81 9.06
CA ASP A 80 -1.85 7.92 8.30
C ASP A 80 -2.33 9.23 8.92
N GLU A 81 -1.39 10.06 9.37
CA GLU A 81 -1.68 11.34 10.01
C GLU A 81 -1.69 12.51 9.03
N ALA A 82 -1.36 12.27 7.77
CA ALA A 82 -1.34 13.33 6.76
C ALA A 82 -2.74 13.83 6.43
N ASP A 83 -2.84 15.11 6.11
CA ASP A 83 -4.08 15.72 5.64
C ASP A 83 -4.23 15.51 4.14
N GLY A 84 -5.46 15.40 3.68
CA GLY A 84 -5.77 15.28 2.27
C GLY A 84 -7.04 14.47 2.01
N PRO A 85 -7.42 14.31 0.73
CA PRO A 85 -8.61 13.52 0.38
C PRO A 85 -8.46 12.07 0.81
N ALA A 86 -9.59 11.42 1.08
CA ALA A 86 -9.59 10.00 1.37
C ALA A 86 -9.16 9.20 0.14
N PRO A 87 -8.20 8.28 0.28
CA PRO A 87 -7.76 7.48 -0.85
C PRO A 87 -8.82 6.45 -1.26
N GLN A 88 -8.81 6.08 -2.54
CA GLN A 88 -9.64 4.99 -3.03
C GLN A 88 -8.79 3.74 -3.18
N PHE A 89 -9.01 2.78 -2.32
CA PHE A 89 -8.30 1.51 -2.32
C PHE A 89 -9.26 0.37 -2.62
N HIS A 90 -8.71 -0.71 -3.20
CA HIS A 90 -9.45 -1.93 -3.47
C HIS A 90 -8.67 -3.12 -2.92
N GLU A 91 -9.31 -3.95 -2.12
CA GLU A 91 -8.70 -5.20 -1.65
C GLU A 91 -9.00 -6.28 -2.67
N VAL A 92 -7.94 -6.93 -3.18
CA VAL A 92 -8.06 -7.98 -4.18
C VAL A 92 -8.74 -9.20 -3.57
N LYS A 93 -9.73 -9.73 -4.26
CA LYS A 93 -10.43 -10.96 -3.90
C LYS A 93 -9.93 -12.13 -4.75
N GLU A 94 -10.11 -13.33 -4.25
CA GLU A 94 -9.72 -14.52 -5.00
C GLU A 94 -10.38 -14.57 -6.37
N GLY A 95 -9.59 -14.83 -7.41
CA GLY A 95 -10.07 -14.92 -8.78
C GLY A 95 -10.14 -13.58 -9.52
N GLU A 96 -9.85 -12.45 -8.86
CA GLU A 96 -9.83 -11.16 -9.54
C GLU A 96 -8.56 -10.96 -10.35
N THR A 97 -8.68 -10.15 -11.41
CA THR A 97 -7.58 -9.69 -12.25
C THR A 97 -7.67 -8.18 -12.31
N LEU A 98 -6.61 -7.50 -12.75
CA LEU A 98 -6.66 -6.04 -12.92
C LEU A 98 -7.74 -5.64 -13.91
N TRP A 99 -7.98 -6.44 -14.97
CA TRP A 99 -9.07 -6.20 -15.91
C TRP A 99 -10.42 -6.19 -15.20
N LYS A 100 -10.69 -7.22 -14.39
CA LYS A 100 -11.96 -7.31 -13.64
C LYS A 100 -12.11 -6.17 -12.64
N ILE A 101 -11.03 -5.82 -11.96
CA ILE A 101 -11.03 -4.71 -11.02
C ILE A 101 -11.30 -3.38 -11.74
N ALA A 102 -10.66 -3.15 -12.88
CA ALA A 102 -10.88 -1.96 -13.68
C ALA A 102 -12.32 -1.88 -14.18
N GLU A 103 -12.88 -3.00 -14.60
CA GLU A 103 -14.27 -3.05 -15.05
C GLU A 103 -15.23 -2.66 -13.91
N ALA A 104 -14.99 -3.16 -12.70
CA ALA A 104 -15.84 -2.89 -11.54
C ALA A 104 -15.66 -1.48 -10.98
N THR A 105 -14.43 -0.94 -10.98
CA THR A 105 -14.11 0.34 -10.32
C THR A 105 -14.09 1.53 -11.28
N LEU A 106 -13.62 1.33 -12.50
CA LEU A 106 -13.48 2.39 -13.49
C LEU A 106 -14.52 2.30 -14.62
N GLY A 107 -15.30 1.22 -14.63
CA GLY A 107 -16.34 1.02 -15.63
C GLY A 107 -15.84 0.48 -16.97
N ASP A 108 -14.54 0.18 -17.08
CA ASP A 108 -13.93 -0.29 -18.33
C ASP A 108 -12.70 -1.15 -18.01
N GLY A 109 -12.76 -2.44 -18.30
CA GLY A 109 -11.65 -3.36 -18.07
C GLY A 109 -10.39 -3.00 -18.86
N ALA A 110 -10.55 -2.36 -20.02
CA ALA A 110 -9.41 -1.94 -20.84
C ALA A 110 -8.53 -0.90 -20.14
N ARG A 111 -9.03 -0.26 -19.07
CA ARG A 111 -8.26 0.71 -18.27
C ARG A 111 -7.40 0.05 -17.20
N TYR A 112 -7.23 -1.26 -17.26
CA TYR A 112 -6.43 -1.98 -16.25
C TYR A 112 -4.98 -1.47 -16.16
N SER A 113 -4.41 -0.97 -17.26
CA SER A 113 -3.07 -0.40 -17.24
C SER A 113 -2.97 0.84 -16.36
N GLU A 114 -4.05 1.61 -16.22
CA GLU A 114 -4.08 2.76 -15.33
C GLU A 114 -3.96 2.33 -13.86
N ILE A 115 -4.59 1.21 -13.50
CA ILE A 115 -4.45 0.64 -12.15
C ILE A 115 -3.02 0.15 -11.95
N PHE A 116 -2.46 -0.54 -12.94
CA PHE A 116 -1.08 -1.01 -12.85
C PHE A 116 -0.12 0.16 -12.60
N GLU A 117 -0.21 1.21 -13.40
CA GLU A 117 0.65 2.40 -13.26
C GLU A 117 0.45 3.11 -11.91
N ALA A 118 -0.79 3.16 -11.42
CA ALA A 118 -1.10 3.78 -10.13
C ALA A 118 -0.46 3.05 -8.95
N ASN A 119 -0.05 1.79 -9.15
CA ASN A 119 0.54 0.95 -8.11
C ASN A 119 2.02 0.67 -8.32
N THR A 120 2.65 1.30 -9.30
CA THR A 120 4.11 1.24 -9.45
C THR A 120 4.74 2.20 -8.44
N PRO A 121 5.92 1.89 -7.94
CA PRO A 121 6.79 0.75 -8.21
C PRO A 121 6.48 -0.53 -7.41
N MET A 122 5.47 -0.51 -6.54
CA MET A 122 5.14 -1.65 -5.67
C MET A 122 4.72 -2.88 -6.49
N LEU A 123 3.96 -2.65 -7.56
CA LEU A 123 3.52 -3.71 -8.47
C LEU A 123 4.40 -3.70 -9.70
N SER A 124 5.07 -4.81 -9.99
CA SER A 124 6.00 -4.91 -11.12
C SER A 124 5.43 -5.69 -12.31
N ASP A 125 4.33 -6.41 -12.10
CA ASP A 125 3.71 -7.22 -13.14
C ASP A 125 2.19 -7.22 -12.90
N PRO A 126 1.36 -6.87 -13.91
CA PRO A 126 -0.09 -6.78 -13.74
C PRO A 126 -0.75 -8.12 -13.38
N ASP A 127 -0.08 -9.25 -13.65
CA ASP A 127 -0.61 -10.57 -13.32
C ASP A 127 -0.19 -11.07 -11.94
N LYS A 128 0.65 -10.32 -11.24
CA LYS A 128 1.18 -10.72 -9.92
C LYS A 128 0.46 -10.05 -8.77
N ILE A 129 -0.86 -10.01 -8.85
CA ILE A 129 -1.69 -9.60 -7.72
C ILE A 129 -2.12 -10.85 -6.95
N TYR A 130 -2.44 -10.68 -5.67
CA TYR A 130 -2.82 -11.79 -4.80
C TYR A 130 -4.01 -11.40 -3.92
N PRO A 131 -4.83 -12.37 -3.50
CA PRO A 131 -5.95 -12.08 -2.60
C PRO A 131 -5.46 -11.45 -1.30
N GLY A 132 -6.12 -10.40 -0.88
CA GLY A 132 -5.74 -9.62 0.30
C GLY A 132 -4.84 -8.44 0.03
N GLN A 133 -4.22 -8.37 -1.14
CA GLN A 133 -3.44 -7.21 -1.53
C GLN A 133 -4.36 -6.00 -1.68
N VAL A 134 -3.90 -4.84 -1.21
CA VAL A 134 -4.66 -3.60 -1.35
C VAL A 134 -4.01 -2.75 -2.44
N LEU A 135 -4.83 -2.32 -3.39
CA LEU A 135 -4.38 -1.57 -4.56
C LEU A 135 -4.97 -0.16 -4.55
N ARG A 136 -4.21 0.78 -5.11
CA ARG A 136 -4.66 2.15 -5.34
C ARG A 136 -5.48 2.19 -6.63
N ILE A 137 -6.67 2.79 -6.56
CA ILE A 137 -7.53 2.99 -7.73
C ILE A 137 -7.42 4.45 -8.16
N PRO A 138 -6.97 4.73 -9.39
CA PRO A 138 -6.88 6.12 -9.85
C PRO A 138 -8.26 6.72 -10.05
N ALA A 139 -8.33 8.03 -9.91
CA ALA A 139 -9.57 8.77 -10.10
C ALA A 139 -9.97 8.84 -11.56
#